data_466cd00f308ffa43ee378e5095a63e27
#
_entry.id   466cd00f308ffa43ee378e5095a63e27
#
_cell.length_a   1.000
_cell.length_b   1.000
_cell.length_c   1.000
_cell.angle_alpha   90.00
_cell.angle_beta   90.00
_cell.angle_gamma   90.00
#
_symmetry.space_group_name_H-M   'P 1'
#
loop_
_entity.id
_entity.type
_entity.pdbx_description
1 polymer ?
#
loop_
_entity_poly.entity_id
_entity_poly.type
_entity_poly.pdbx_seq_one_letter_code
_entity_poly.pdbx_strand_id
1 'polypeptide(L)'
;MMKLRCAYLLILLAACTPQFEGPVPSAAQLEWQRMEYNMFVHFGPNTFSGLEWGKGTEAEDLFNPTALDCRQWAATAKAAGMKGIIITAKHHDGFCLWPNPESTHTVAQSSWRDGQGDVLAELSAACREYGLKFGVYISPWDRNDPAYGTPEYNEKFIRTLQDVHGGRYGQIFEQWFDGACGEGPTGKKQVYDWPAFNQTVLSLSPSAVIFSDVGPGCRWMGNERGIACETNWSKLDVEGFTPGAGAPPRDTLQQGNVHGVNWIPAETDVSIRPGWFWRESENSQVKTVEQLADIWLTSVGRNSLLLLNVPPDTRGRIHEIDSLRLMEFRDWREKVFGTDLASGARVRRRSGGRVLEIELPEYRSFDLIQLQEDISLGQRVSSFEVQIQNYDVALANGGWWTIAEGTTIGYKRIIPIEPRKARKLRVVVTGSQGRPALSGVSLFSREDSL
;
A
#
# COMPACT_ATOMS: atom_id res chain seq x y z
N MET A 1 -67.56 44.11 -2.58
CA MET A 1 -66.31 43.96 -3.34
C MET A 1 -65.27 43.23 -2.49
N MET A 2 -65.21 41.94 -2.72
CA MET A 2 -64.31 41.05 -1.95
C MET A 2 -63.07 40.76 -2.79
N LYS A 3 -61.85 41.23 -2.33
CA LYS A 3 -60.61 41.03 -3.06
C LYS A 3 -59.99 39.65 -2.65
N LEU A 4 -60.02 38.71 -3.61
CA LEU A 4 -59.38 37.42 -3.50
C LEU A 4 -57.88 37.65 -3.61
N ARG A 5 -57.10 37.30 -2.56
CA ARG A 5 -55.61 37.23 -2.60
C ARG A 5 -55.21 35.81 -2.95
N CYS A 6 -54.72 35.59 -4.16
CA CYS A 6 -54.03 34.35 -4.54
C CYS A 6 -52.66 34.30 -3.87
N ALA A 7 -52.46 33.39 -2.93
CA ALA A 7 -51.14 33.06 -2.38
C ALA A 7 -50.51 32.01 -3.33
N TYR A 8 -49.45 32.39 -4.01
CA TYR A 8 -48.58 31.45 -4.73
C TYR A 8 -47.71 30.66 -3.76
N LEU A 9 -47.99 29.37 -3.62
CA LEU A 9 -47.16 28.44 -2.86
C LEU A 9 -45.97 28.05 -3.74
N LEU A 10 -44.81 28.64 -3.48
CA LEU A 10 -43.52 28.18 -4.08
C LEU A 10 -43.13 26.85 -3.45
N ILE A 11 -43.38 25.76 -4.15
CA ILE A 11 -42.85 24.44 -3.80
C ILE A 11 -41.37 24.45 -4.20
N LEU A 12 -40.48 24.63 -3.22
CA LEU A 12 -39.03 24.36 -3.36
C LEU A 12 -38.87 22.84 -3.50
N LEU A 13 -38.75 22.37 -4.72
CA LEU A 13 -38.22 21.04 -5.02
C LEU A 13 -36.75 21.04 -4.60
N ALA A 14 -36.46 20.61 -3.37
CA ALA A 14 -35.12 20.20 -2.98
C ALA A 14 -34.76 18.99 -3.85
N ALA A 15 -33.91 19.20 -4.86
CA ALA A 15 -33.33 18.13 -5.61
C ALA A 15 -32.50 17.29 -4.63
N CYS A 16 -33.05 16.18 -4.15
CA CYS A 16 -32.30 15.15 -3.44
C CYS A 16 -31.21 14.63 -4.38
N THR A 17 -30.01 15.15 -4.24
CA THR A 17 -28.86 14.47 -4.82
C THR A 17 -28.75 13.11 -4.15
N PRO A 18 -28.66 12.01 -4.92
CA PRO A 18 -28.49 10.69 -4.32
C PRO A 18 -27.33 10.71 -3.33
N GLN A 19 -27.60 10.33 -2.08
CA GLN A 19 -26.58 10.18 -1.06
C GLN A 19 -25.69 9.01 -1.48
N PHE A 20 -24.37 9.15 -1.35
CA PHE A 20 -23.45 8.05 -1.59
C PHE A 20 -23.64 7.01 -0.47
N GLU A 21 -23.99 5.79 -0.83
CA GLU A 21 -24.24 4.67 0.09
C GLU A 21 -23.09 3.64 0.12
N GLY A 22 -21.98 3.95 -0.55
CA GLY A 22 -20.81 3.04 -0.61
C GLY A 22 -19.96 3.06 0.68
N PRO A 23 -19.05 2.10 0.83
CA PRO A 23 -18.15 2.04 1.98
C PRO A 23 -17.16 3.21 1.99
N VAL A 24 -16.75 3.59 3.18
CA VAL A 24 -15.74 4.62 3.46
C VAL A 24 -14.60 4.02 4.28
N PRO A 25 -13.38 4.56 4.22
CA PRO A 25 -12.27 4.07 5.04
C PRO A 25 -12.51 4.31 6.53
N SER A 26 -12.03 3.39 7.35
CA SER A 26 -11.79 3.66 8.78
C SER A 26 -10.68 4.71 8.95
N ALA A 27 -10.55 5.28 10.14
CA ALA A 27 -9.47 6.22 10.44
C ALA A 27 -8.08 5.57 10.24
N ALA A 28 -7.93 4.30 10.62
CA ALA A 28 -6.69 3.54 10.43
C ALA A 28 -6.35 3.34 8.94
N GLN A 29 -7.34 2.94 8.12
CA GLN A 29 -7.16 2.79 6.68
C GLN A 29 -6.84 4.11 5.98
N LEU A 30 -7.47 5.20 6.42
CA LEU A 30 -7.19 6.53 5.86
C LEU A 30 -5.78 7.00 6.18
N GLU A 31 -5.31 6.77 7.41
CA GLU A 31 -3.92 7.05 7.80
C GLU A 31 -2.93 6.19 7.03
N TRP A 32 -3.23 4.89 6.89
CA TRP A 32 -2.42 3.93 6.15
C TRP A 32 -2.31 4.33 4.66
N GLN A 33 -3.40 4.66 3.97
CA GLN A 33 -3.34 5.11 2.57
C GLN A 33 -2.50 6.39 2.38
N ARG A 34 -2.48 7.29 3.38
CA ARG A 34 -1.65 8.51 3.38
C ARG A 34 -0.16 8.23 3.51
N MET A 35 0.23 7.04 3.97
CA MET A 35 1.64 6.67 4.06
C MET A 35 2.28 6.50 2.67
N GLU A 36 1.54 5.98 1.70
CA GLU A 36 1.92 5.79 0.29
C GLU A 36 3.10 4.83 0.06
N TYR A 37 4.12 4.82 0.95
CA TYR A 37 5.39 4.16 0.73
C TYR A 37 5.98 3.62 2.03
N ASN A 38 6.11 2.29 2.11
CA ASN A 38 6.67 1.58 3.24
C ASN A 38 7.79 0.63 2.80
N MET A 39 8.67 0.28 3.74
CA MET A 39 9.69 -0.75 3.55
C MET A 39 9.16 -2.10 3.99
N PHE A 40 9.32 -3.11 3.15
CA PHE A 40 9.25 -4.50 3.56
C PHE A 40 10.66 -5.02 3.84
N VAL A 41 10.84 -5.85 4.86
CA VAL A 41 12.12 -6.43 5.23
C VAL A 41 11.96 -7.94 5.33
N HIS A 42 12.45 -8.66 4.32
CA HIS A 42 12.61 -10.10 4.39
C HIS A 42 13.98 -10.44 4.97
N PHE A 43 13.97 -10.99 6.16
CA PHE A 43 15.19 -11.38 6.88
C PHE A 43 14.91 -12.63 7.72
N GLY A 44 15.88 -13.54 7.78
CA GLY A 44 15.73 -14.81 8.48
C GLY A 44 16.73 -15.85 8.01
N PRO A 45 16.59 -17.15 8.34
CA PRO A 45 17.45 -18.23 7.87
C PRO A 45 17.62 -18.27 6.35
N ASN A 46 16.60 -17.83 5.59
CA ASN A 46 16.65 -17.79 4.12
C ASN A 46 17.70 -16.83 3.58
N THR A 47 18.03 -15.75 4.28
CA THR A 47 19.15 -14.85 3.96
C THR A 47 20.49 -15.60 3.95
N PHE A 48 20.65 -16.60 4.79
CA PHE A 48 21.89 -17.37 4.96
C PHE A 48 21.91 -18.64 4.09
N SER A 49 20.77 -19.25 3.85
CA SER A 49 20.64 -20.46 3.00
C SER A 49 20.58 -20.13 1.50
N GLY A 50 20.24 -18.90 1.13
CA GLY A 50 19.97 -18.50 -0.25
C GLY A 50 18.67 -19.07 -0.82
N LEU A 51 17.79 -19.62 0.02
CA LEU A 51 16.46 -20.13 -0.38
C LEU A 51 15.43 -19.01 -0.32
N GLU A 52 14.42 -19.09 -1.18
CA GLU A 52 13.27 -18.20 -1.13
C GLU A 52 12.26 -18.65 -0.07
N TRP A 53 12.02 -19.93 -0.03
CA TRP A 53 11.22 -20.60 0.98
C TRP A 53 12.08 -21.63 1.69
N GLY A 54 12.31 -21.44 2.98
CA GLY A 54 13.00 -22.41 3.79
C GLY A 54 12.27 -23.75 3.88
N LYS A 55 12.93 -24.76 4.39
CA LYS A 55 12.38 -26.12 4.50
C LYS A 55 11.66 -26.36 5.83
N GLY A 56 11.90 -25.51 6.84
CA GLY A 56 11.46 -25.69 8.22
C GLY A 56 12.31 -26.70 8.99
N THR A 57 13.44 -27.08 8.46
CA THR A 57 14.41 -28.01 9.10
C THR A 57 15.81 -27.40 9.18
N GLU A 58 15.91 -26.11 8.94
CA GLU A 58 17.15 -25.36 9.10
C GLU A 58 17.54 -25.36 10.59
N ALA A 59 18.85 -25.57 10.85
CA ALA A 59 19.36 -25.41 12.20
C ALA A 59 19.23 -23.95 12.63
N GLU A 60 18.84 -23.67 13.86
CA GLU A 60 18.66 -22.31 14.39
C GLU A 60 19.96 -21.51 14.34
N ASP A 61 21.11 -22.15 14.46
CA ASP A 61 22.45 -21.55 14.35
C ASP A 61 22.79 -21.05 12.93
N LEU A 62 22.00 -21.40 11.91
CA LEU A 62 22.11 -20.80 10.59
C LEU A 62 21.82 -19.29 10.64
N PHE A 63 20.91 -18.86 11.50
CA PHE A 63 20.64 -17.45 11.74
C PHE A 63 21.72 -16.82 12.62
N ASN A 64 22.73 -16.22 11.99
CA ASN A 64 23.86 -15.64 12.70
C ASN A 64 24.35 -14.34 12.05
N PRO A 65 23.57 -13.25 12.07
CA PRO A 65 24.01 -11.97 11.54
C PRO A 65 25.16 -11.39 12.37
N THR A 66 26.27 -11.05 11.70
CA THR A 66 27.51 -10.61 12.34
C THR A 66 27.49 -9.17 12.84
N ALA A 67 26.58 -8.33 12.31
CA ALA A 67 26.52 -6.89 12.58
C ALA A 67 25.10 -6.33 12.43
N LEU A 68 24.09 -7.06 12.97
CA LEU A 68 22.68 -6.61 12.91
C LEU A 68 22.55 -5.17 13.42
N ASP A 69 21.92 -4.33 12.60
CA ASP A 69 21.73 -2.91 12.90
C ASP A 69 20.35 -2.41 12.42
N CYS A 70 19.33 -2.64 13.25
CA CYS A 70 17.96 -2.17 12.96
C CYS A 70 17.85 -0.64 12.90
N ARG A 71 18.78 0.10 13.52
CA ARG A 71 18.84 1.57 13.41
C ARG A 71 19.25 1.99 12.00
N GLN A 72 20.21 1.26 11.38
CA GLN A 72 20.61 1.51 9.99
C GLN A 72 19.45 1.23 9.04
N TRP A 73 18.62 0.19 9.28
CA TRP A 73 17.40 -0.07 8.49
C TRP A 73 16.42 1.11 8.59
N ALA A 74 16.13 1.54 9.83
CA ALA A 74 15.22 2.66 10.07
C ALA A 74 15.75 3.98 9.50
N ALA A 75 17.06 4.26 9.65
CA ALA A 75 17.70 5.43 9.06
C ALA A 75 17.59 5.43 7.53
N THR A 76 17.84 4.28 6.89
CA THR A 76 17.73 4.10 5.44
C THR A 76 16.29 4.31 4.97
N ALA A 77 15.31 3.68 5.61
CA ALA A 77 13.90 3.84 5.28
C ALA A 77 13.45 5.31 5.41
N LYS A 78 13.83 5.97 6.53
CA LYS A 78 13.54 7.38 6.77
C LYS A 78 14.14 8.29 5.71
N ALA A 79 15.44 8.08 5.40
CA ALA A 79 16.13 8.85 4.38
C ALA A 79 15.53 8.64 2.98
N ALA A 80 15.04 7.44 2.68
CA ALA A 80 14.31 7.13 1.46
C ALA A 80 12.88 7.73 1.42
N GLY A 81 12.39 8.36 2.49
CA GLY A 81 11.07 8.96 2.59
C GLY A 81 9.94 7.97 2.86
N MET A 82 10.25 6.74 3.27
CA MET A 82 9.28 5.75 3.72
C MET A 82 8.67 6.16 5.07
N LYS A 83 7.49 5.61 5.37
CA LYS A 83 6.69 5.98 6.56
C LYS A 83 6.61 4.88 7.60
N GLY A 84 6.83 3.64 7.20
CA GLY A 84 6.80 2.46 8.06
C GLY A 84 7.74 1.37 7.56
N ILE A 85 7.99 0.39 8.44
CA ILE A 85 8.73 -0.83 8.13
C ILE A 85 7.88 -2.01 8.59
N ILE A 86 7.71 -2.99 7.70
CA ILE A 86 7.09 -4.29 7.98
C ILE A 86 8.20 -5.34 7.88
N ILE A 87 8.36 -6.18 8.90
CA ILE A 87 9.37 -7.24 8.93
C ILE A 87 8.73 -8.62 8.87
N THR A 88 9.34 -9.55 8.11
CA THR A 88 8.98 -10.98 8.20
C THR A 88 9.42 -11.54 9.55
N ALA A 89 8.60 -11.30 10.58
CA ALA A 89 8.88 -11.77 11.93
C ALA A 89 8.94 -13.31 12.00
N LYS A 90 8.07 -13.99 11.23
CA LYS A 90 8.09 -15.42 10.99
C LYS A 90 7.72 -15.68 9.53
N HIS A 91 8.62 -16.27 8.73
CA HIS A 91 8.34 -16.71 7.37
C HIS A 91 7.84 -18.16 7.33
N HIS A 92 7.66 -18.75 6.15
CA HIS A 92 7.11 -20.11 5.96
C HIS A 92 7.97 -21.23 6.55
N ASP A 93 9.27 -20.99 6.77
CA ASP A 93 10.17 -21.92 7.46
C ASP A 93 9.80 -22.13 8.94
N GLY A 94 9.00 -21.22 9.52
CA GLY A 94 8.58 -21.25 10.91
C GLY A 94 9.56 -20.58 11.87
N PHE A 95 10.72 -20.10 11.41
CA PHE A 95 11.70 -19.46 12.29
C PHE A 95 11.22 -18.08 12.76
N CYS A 96 11.22 -17.90 14.08
CA CYS A 96 10.78 -16.66 14.71
C CYS A 96 11.97 -15.75 15.03
N LEU A 97 11.95 -14.51 14.53
CA LEU A 97 12.98 -13.49 14.80
C LEU A 97 12.93 -12.89 16.21
N TRP A 98 12.07 -13.42 17.07
CA TRP A 98 11.92 -13.07 18.48
C TRP A 98 11.79 -14.35 19.32
N PRO A 99 12.02 -14.30 20.64
CA PRO A 99 11.84 -15.48 21.53
C PRO A 99 10.35 -15.79 21.72
N ASN A 100 9.74 -16.44 20.72
CA ASN A 100 8.35 -16.86 20.73
C ASN A 100 8.15 -18.04 21.69
N PRO A 101 7.29 -17.92 22.73
CA PRO A 101 7.08 -19.00 23.69
C PRO A 101 6.33 -20.20 23.10
N GLU A 102 5.68 -20.05 21.96
CA GLU A 102 4.92 -21.10 21.28
C GLU A 102 5.79 -21.94 20.31
N SER A 103 7.07 -21.59 20.11
CA SER A 103 7.97 -22.26 19.15
C SER A 103 9.34 -22.53 19.77
N THR A 104 9.93 -23.65 19.36
CA THR A 104 11.35 -23.94 19.63
C THR A 104 12.26 -23.61 18.44
N HIS A 105 11.70 -23.09 17.35
CA HIS A 105 12.43 -22.67 16.15
C HIS A 105 12.52 -21.14 16.12
N THR A 106 13.37 -20.57 16.97
CA THR A 106 13.47 -19.13 17.20
C THR A 106 14.90 -18.68 17.46
N VAL A 107 15.12 -17.39 17.44
CA VAL A 107 16.40 -16.76 17.82
C VAL A 107 16.89 -17.18 19.23
N ALA A 108 15.98 -17.58 20.13
CA ALA A 108 16.34 -18.02 21.47
C ALA A 108 17.03 -19.39 21.50
N GLN A 109 16.89 -20.19 20.47
CA GLN A 109 17.57 -21.47 20.31
C GLN A 109 18.82 -21.38 19.44
N SER A 110 19.09 -20.23 18.81
CA SER A 110 20.31 -19.98 18.06
C SER A 110 21.46 -19.57 18.97
N SER A 111 22.70 -19.78 18.53
CA SER A 111 23.90 -19.25 19.20
C SER A 111 24.06 -17.74 19.01
N TRP A 112 23.27 -17.12 18.14
CA TRP A 112 23.32 -15.69 17.92
C TRP A 112 22.99 -14.93 19.20
N ARG A 113 23.94 -14.09 19.67
CA ARG A 113 23.87 -13.34 20.94
C ARG A 113 23.55 -14.23 22.15
N ASP A 114 24.09 -15.44 22.17
CA ASP A 114 23.87 -16.42 23.25
C ASP A 114 22.37 -16.69 23.52
N GLY A 115 21.51 -16.69 22.45
CA GLY A 115 20.08 -16.88 22.55
C GLY A 115 19.31 -15.69 23.14
N GLN A 116 19.95 -14.54 23.35
CA GLN A 116 19.31 -13.35 23.97
C GLN A 116 18.85 -12.31 22.92
N GLY A 117 18.90 -12.65 21.63
CA GLY A 117 18.48 -11.76 20.56
C GLY A 117 16.96 -11.59 20.45
N ASP A 118 16.52 -10.39 20.06
CA ASP A 118 15.12 -10.08 19.72
C ASP A 118 15.11 -8.99 18.66
N VAL A 119 15.00 -9.41 17.38
CA VAL A 119 15.03 -8.48 16.24
C VAL A 119 13.82 -7.56 16.23
N LEU A 120 12.66 -8.05 16.69
CA LEU A 120 11.43 -7.24 16.74
C LEU A 120 11.56 -6.12 17.76
N ALA A 121 12.15 -6.40 18.92
CA ALA A 121 12.39 -5.39 19.96
C ALA A 121 13.34 -4.30 19.46
N GLU A 122 14.43 -4.70 18.78
CA GLU A 122 15.40 -3.74 18.22
C GLU A 122 14.80 -2.90 17.11
N LEU A 123 14.08 -3.52 16.17
CA LEU A 123 13.46 -2.80 15.05
C LEU A 123 12.33 -1.88 15.50
N SER A 124 11.47 -2.33 16.42
CA SER A 124 10.39 -1.49 16.96
C SER A 124 10.93 -0.27 17.71
N ALA A 125 12.05 -0.43 18.45
CA ALA A 125 12.73 0.67 19.11
C ALA A 125 13.34 1.64 18.09
N ALA A 126 14.01 1.13 17.04
CA ALA A 126 14.55 1.93 15.97
C ALA A 126 13.44 2.69 15.21
N CYS A 127 12.33 2.05 14.89
CA CYS A 127 11.18 2.73 14.26
C CYS A 127 10.68 3.91 15.10
N ARG A 128 10.53 3.73 16.42
CA ARG A 128 10.15 4.82 17.34
C ARG A 128 11.16 5.97 17.33
N GLU A 129 12.46 5.65 17.37
CA GLU A 129 13.52 6.65 17.34
C GLU A 129 13.50 7.50 16.07
N TYR A 130 13.30 6.87 14.91
CA TYR A 130 13.27 7.55 13.60
C TYR A 130 11.89 8.10 13.20
N GLY A 131 10.87 7.93 14.05
CA GLY A 131 9.51 8.38 13.75
C GLY A 131 8.86 7.63 12.59
N LEU A 132 9.15 6.33 12.49
CA LEU A 132 8.55 5.39 11.56
C LEU A 132 7.50 4.53 12.27
N LYS A 133 6.53 4.02 11.52
CA LYS A 133 5.59 3.03 12.02
C LYS A 133 6.20 1.62 11.92
N PHE A 134 5.88 0.76 12.87
CA PHE A 134 6.34 -0.62 12.94
C PHE A 134 5.20 -1.57 12.61
N GLY A 135 5.41 -2.47 11.65
CA GLY A 135 4.50 -3.53 11.24
C GLY A 135 5.18 -4.88 11.20
N VAL A 136 4.40 -5.93 11.18
CA VAL A 136 4.89 -7.32 11.20
C VAL A 136 4.19 -8.18 10.16
N TYR A 137 4.96 -9.04 9.52
CA TYR A 137 4.47 -10.17 8.74
C TYR A 137 4.67 -11.43 9.60
N ILE A 138 3.61 -12.18 9.82
CA ILE A 138 3.65 -13.47 10.53
C ILE A 138 2.96 -14.50 9.64
N SER A 139 3.74 -15.36 8.99
CA SER A 139 3.19 -16.41 8.14
C SER A 139 2.32 -17.38 8.92
N PRO A 140 1.07 -17.60 8.52
CA PRO A 140 0.27 -18.69 9.08
C PRO A 140 0.77 -20.05 8.58
N TRP A 141 1.41 -20.12 7.40
CA TRP A 141 2.07 -21.35 6.97
C TRP A 141 3.33 -21.58 7.79
N ASP A 142 3.47 -22.80 8.29
CA ASP A 142 4.58 -23.21 9.13
C ASP A 142 5.09 -24.59 8.72
N ARG A 143 6.32 -24.63 8.24
CA ARG A 143 6.96 -25.86 7.79
C ARG A 143 7.75 -26.58 8.88
N ASN A 144 7.84 -25.97 10.07
CA ASN A 144 8.55 -26.53 11.23
C ASN A 144 7.60 -27.09 12.29
N ASP A 145 6.48 -26.42 12.60
CA ASP A 145 5.62 -26.77 13.73
C ASP A 145 4.92 -28.12 13.53
N PRO A 146 5.13 -29.13 14.41
CA PRO A 146 4.50 -30.43 14.30
C PRO A 146 2.98 -30.41 14.47
N ALA A 147 2.41 -29.36 15.09
CA ALA A 147 0.97 -29.18 15.22
C ALA A 147 0.31 -28.67 13.92
N TYR A 148 1.11 -28.18 12.95
CA TYR A 148 0.59 -27.68 11.69
C TYR A 148 -0.21 -28.77 10.94
N GLY A 149 -1.37 -28.40 10.44
CA GLY A 149 -2.34 -29.33 9.85
C GLY A 149 -3.34 -29.91 10.86
N THR A 150 -3.40 -29.34 12.09
CA THR A 150 -4.37 -29.71 13.12
C THR A 150 -5.06 -28.47 13.73
N PRO A 151 -6.22 -28.62 14.41
CA PRO A 151 -6.86 -27.50 15.10
C PRO A 151 -5.99 -26.84 16.17
N GLU A 152 -5.12 -27.61 16.85
CA GLU A 152 -4.20 -27.11 17.87
C GLU A 152 -3.27 -26.01 17.33
N TYR A 153 -2.87 -26.09 16.07
CA TYR A 153 -2.03 -25.07 15.46
C TYR A 153 -2.73 -23.70 15.42
N ASN A 154 -4.03 -23.64 15.14
CA ASN A 154 -4.76 -22.37 15.17
C ASN A 154 -4.70 -21.73 16.57
N GLU A 155 -4.82 -22.52 17.64
CA GLU A 155 -4.70 -22.01 19.01
C GLU A 155 -3.27 -21.52 19.30
N LYS A 156 -2.24 -22.25 18.87
CA LYS A 156 -0.84 -21.82 18.98
C LYS A 156 -0.59 -20.52 18.19
N PHE A 157 -1.11 -20.43 16.99
CA PHE A 157 -0.95 -19.24 16.17
C PHE A 157 -1.66 -18.02 16.78
N ILE A 158 -2.84 -18.20 17.39
CA ILE A 158 -3.51 -17.16 18.18
C ILE A 158 -2.63 -16.67 19.33
N ARG A 159 -2.01 -17.59 20.11
CA ARG A 159 -1.09 -17.21 21.21
C ARG A 159 0.17 -16.50 20.67
N THR A 160 0.70 -16.92 19.51
CA THR A 160 1.77 -16.22 18.80
C THR A 160 1.38 -14.78 18.46
N LEU A 161 0.17 -14.56 17.92
CA LEU A 161 -0.35 -13.22 17.66
C LEU A 161 -0.53 -12.41 18.96
N GLN A 162 -1.01 -13.05 20.02
CA GLN A 162 -1.15 -12.41 21.35
C GLN A 162 0.19 -11.96 21.92
N ASP A 163 1.25 -12.75 21.78
CA ASP A 163 2.60 -12.38 22.23
C ASP A 163 3.13 -11.15 21.49
N VAL A 164 2.95 -11.09 20.16
CA VAL A 164 3.43 -9.98 19.35
C VAL A 164 2.58 -8.72 19.53
N HIS A 165 1.25 -8.85 19.54
CA HIS A 165 0.33 -7.71 19.63
C HIS A 165 0.00 -7.28 21.05
N GLY A 166 0.47 -8.03 22.08
CA GLY A 166 0.21 -7.76 23.50
C GLY A 166 0.91 -6.53 24.07
N GLY A 167 1.50 -5.67 23.23
CA GLY A 167 2.10 -4.38 23.62
C GLY A 167 3.61 -4.41 23.86
N ARG A 168 4.25 -5.57 23.85
CA ARG A 168 5.71 -5.73 24.04
C ARG A 168 6.54 -4.88 23.03
N TYR A 169 6.07 -4.78 21.78
CA TYR A 169 6.74 -4.06 20.72
C TYR A 169 6.14 -2.67 20.44
N GLY A 170 5.20 -2.22 21.28
CA GLY A 170 4.45 -0.98 21.11
C GLY A 170 3.33 -1.12 20.08
N GLN A 171 2.98 0.00 19.44
CA GLN A 171 1.89 0.02 18.46
C GLN A 171 2.34 -0.60 17.13
N ILE A 172 1.61 -1.62 16.69
CA ILE A 172 1.78 -2.23 15.37
C ILE A 172 0.75 -1.60 14.42
N PHE A 173 1.21 -1.00 13.31
CA PHE A 173 0.32 -0.33 12.38
C PHE A 173 -0.26 -1.26 11.31
N GLU A 174 0.44 -2.37 11.04
CA GLU A 174 0.05 -3.35 10.02
C GLU A 174 0.45 -4.76 10.44
N GLN A 175 -0.52 -5.68 10.34
CA GLN A 175 -0.32 -7.12 10.40
C GLN A 175 -0.45 -7.69 8.99
N TRP A 176 0.61 -8.24 8.48
CA TRP A 176 0.64 -8.85 7.16
C TRP A 176 0.46 -10.36 7.26
N PHE A 177 -0.63 -10.88 6.70
CA PHE A 177 -0.90 -12.31 6.61
C PHE A 177 -0.71 -12.78 5.17
N ASP A 178 0.25 -13.70 4.98
CA ASP A 178 0.42 -14.38 3.71
C ASP A 178 -0.68 -15.45 3.53
N GLY A 179 -1.30 -15.47 2.35
CA GLY A 179 -2.33 -16.45 2.02
C GLY A 179 -1.77 -17.83 1.64
N ALA A 180 -0.44 -17.99 1.58
CA ALA A 180 0.17 -19.27 1.25
C ALA A 180 -0.20 -20.35 2.26
N CYS A 181 -0.56 -21.54 1.75
CA CYS A 181 -0.96 -22.70 2.54
C CYS A 181 -0.43 -23.98 1.89
N GLY A 182 0.84 -24.27 2.14
CA GLY A 182 1.49 -25.52 1.74
C GLY A 182 1.36 -26.61 2.79
N GLU A 183 2.08 -27.72 2.58
CA GLU A 183 2.19 -28.81 3.54
C GLU A 183 3.17 -28.43 4.65
N GLY A 184 2.86 -28.84 5.89
CA GLY A 184 3.76 -28.78 7.03
C GLY A 184 4.60 -30.04 7.19
N PRO A 185 5.31 -30.21 8.33
CA PRO A 185 6.23 -31.33 8.53
C PRO A 185 5.53 -32.71 8.53
N THR A 186 4.22 -32.74 8.75
CA THR A 186 3.43 -34.00 8.71
C THR A 186 2.81 -34.30 7.35
N GLY A 187 3.12 -33.51 6.29
CA GLY A 187 2.52 -33.63 4.96
C GLY A 187 1.06 -33.15 4.90
N LYS A 188 0.57 -32.47 5.92
CA LYS A 188 -0.80 -31.92 5.96
C LYS A 188 -0.80 -30.43 5.70
N LYS A 189 -1.88 -29.95 5.08
CA LYS A 189 -2.20 -28.52 4.97
C LYS A 189 -3.06 -28.08 6.14
N GLN A 190 -2.92 -26.84 6.57
CA GLN A 190 -3.70 -26.25 7.64
C GLN A 190 -5.05 -25.73 7.10
N VAL A 191 -6.08 -25.84 7.93
CA VAL A 191 -7.30 -25.06 7.80
C VAL A 191 -7.21 -23.91 8.78
N TYR A 192 -6.99 -22.69 8.27
CA TYR A 192 -6.80 -21.50 9.09
C TYR A 192 -8.11 -20.96 9.64
N ASP A 193 -8.10 -20.55 10.91
CA ASP A 193 -9.21 -19.81 11.54
C ASP A 193 -9.01 -18.29 11.35
N TRP A 194 -9.18 -17.83 10.10
CA TRP A 194 -9.01 -16.41 9.75
C TRP A 194 -9.85 -15.46 10.62
N PRO A 195 -11.13 -15.76 10.94
CA PRO A 195 -11.91 -14.91 11.82
C PRO A 195 -11.26 -14.73 13.20
N ALA A 196 -10.78 -15.81 13.82
CA ALA A 196 -10.13 -15.74 15.11
C ALA A 196 -8.78 -15.01 15.06
N PHE A 197 -8.00 -15.19 13.98
CA PHE A 197 -6.74 -14.47 13.78
C PHE A 197 -6.99 -12.95 13.66
N ASN A 198 -7.91 -12.54 12.79
CA ASN A 198 -8.27 -11.14 12.61
C ASN A 198 -8.82 -10.51 13.90
N GLN A 199 -9.70 -11.23 14.62
CA GLN A 199 -10.25 -10.75 15.88
C GLN A 199 -9.16 -10.58 16.94
N THR A 200 -8.21 -11.51 17.03
CA THR A 200 -7.08 -11.43 17.97
C THR A 200 -6.26 -10.17 17.71
N VAL A 201 -5.87 -9.93 16.47
CA VAL A 201 -5.10 -8.74 16.10
C VAL A 201 -5.87 -7.47 16.43
N LEU A 202 -7.12 -7.35 15.99
CA LEU A 202 -7.91 -6.11 16.17
C LEU A 202 -8.29 -5.85 17.63
N SER A 203 -8.41 -6.89 18.47
CA SER A 203 -8.66 -6.71 19.89
C SER A 203 -7.47 -6.14 20.66
N LEU A 204 -6.24 -6.47 20.24
CA LEU A 204 -5.00 -6.04 20.88
C LEU A 204 -4.39 -4.82 20.21
N SER A 205 -4.56 -4.68 18.91
CA SER A 205 -4.07 -3.58 18.08
C SER A 205 -5.20 -3.00 17.22
N PRO A 206 -6.17 -2.27 17.80
CA PRO A 206 -7.41 -1.85 17.10
C PRO A 206 -7.18 -0.86 15.96
N SER A 207 -6.01 -0.25 15.88
CA SER A 207 -5.60 0.62 14.77
C SER A 207 -4.71 -0.07 13.72
N ALA A 208 -4.45 -1.37 13.88
CA ALA A 208 -3.69 -2.11 12.87
C ALA A 208 -4.53 -2.32 11.61
N VAL A 209 -3.90 -2.12 10.45
CA VAL A 209 -4.44 -2.55 9.16
C VAL A 209 -4.02 -4.00 8.94
N ILE A 210 -4.97 -4.88 8.65
CA ILE A 210 -4.68 -6.28 8.37
C ILE A 210 -4.63 -6.47 6.86
N PHE A 211 -3.48 -6.91 6.36
CA PHE A 211 -3.29 -7.33 4.99
C PHE A 211 -3.65 -8.81 4.81
N SER A 212 -4.41 -9.11 3.78
CA SER A 212 -4.57 -10.42 3.17
C SER A 212 -5.21 -10.28 1.78
N ASP A 213 -5.44 -11.40 1.06
CA ASP A 213 -6.15 -11.39 -0.23
C ASP A 213 -7.60 -10.86 -0.13
N VAL A 214 -8.19 -10.91 1.06
CA VAL A 214 -9.58 -10.47 1.32
C VAL A 214 -9.70 -9.39 2.39
N GLY A 215 -8.58 -8.80 2.81
CA GLY A 215 -8.57 -7.81 3.89
C GLY A 215 -8.57 -8.45 5.28
N PRO A 216 -9.22 -7.82 6.28
CA PRO A 216 -10.21 -6.72 6.21
C PRO A 216 -9.64 -5.31 6.07
N GLY A 217 -8.34 -5.11 6.27
CA GLY A 217 -7.69 -3.80 6.27
C GLY A 217 -7.31 -3.33 4.87
N CYS A 218 -6.46 -4.08 4.19
CA CYS A 218 -6.04 -3.87 2.81
C CYS A 218 -5.91 -5.22 2.09
N ARG A 219 -5.75 -5.19 0.76
CA ARG A 219 -5.66 -6.40 -0.05
C ARG A 219 -4.38 -6.44 -0.89
N TRP A 220 -3.94 -7.65 -1.15
CA TRP A 220 -2.95 -7.91 -2.18
C TRP A 220 -3.42 -7.47 -3.57
N MET A 221 -2.53 -6.84 -4.34
CA MET A 221 -2.83 -6.39 -5.71
C MET A 221 -2.88 -7.55 -6.74
N GLY A 222 -2.66 -8.80 -6.32
CA GLY A 222 -2.70 -9.96 -7.22
C GLY A 222 -1.43 -10.16 -8.05
N ASN A 223 -0.37 -9.42 -7.79
CA ASN A 223 0.95 -9.59 -8.39
C ASN A 223 2.04 -8.98 -7.52
N GLU A 224 3.28 -9.46 -7.68
CA GLU A 224 4.48 -9.03 -6.97
C GLU A 224 5.41 -8.16 -7.85
N ARG A 225 4.85 -7.48 -8.84
CA ARG A 225 5.62 -6.69 -9.81
C ARG A 225 5.62 -5.19 -9.52
N GLY A 226 4.92 -4.76 -8.48
CA GLY A 226 4.77 -3.35 -8.16
C GLY A 226 3.77 -2.62 -9.07
N ILE A 227 2.80 -3.31 -9.67
CA ILE A 227 1.88 -2.76 -10.67
C ILE A 227 0.44 -2.89 -10.20
N ALA A 228 -0.21 -1.75 -9.96
CA ALA A 228 -1.65 -1.65 -9.78
C ALA A 228 -2.36 -1.46 -11.14
N CYS A 229 -3.58 -1.96 -11.25
CA CYS A 229 -4.40 -1.77 -12.43
C CYS A 229 -4.79 -0.30 -12.61
N GLU A 230 -5.04 0.12 -13.85
CA GLU A 230 -5.52 1.49 -14.12
C GLU A 230 -6.88 1.76 -13.49
N THR A 231 -7.79 0.78 -13.58
CA THR A 231 -9.01 0.76 -12.78
C THR A 231 -8.69 0.12 -11.45
N ASN A 232 -8.70 0.90 -10.37
CA ASN A 232 -8.41 0.39 -9.03
C ASN A 232 -9.39 1.00 -8.02
N TRP A 233 -10.40 0.22 -7.65
CA TRP A 233 -11.35 0.56 -6.60
C TRP A 233 -10.79 0.12 -5.25
N SER A 234 -10.86 1.00 -4.25
CA SER A 234 -10.60 0.65 -2.84
C SER A 234 -11.77 -0.13 -2.22
N LYS A 235 -12.62 -0.71 -3.02
CA LYS A 235 -13.81 -1.47 -2.62
C LYS A 235 -13.71 -2.89 -3.11
N LEU A 236 -14.11 -3.84 -2.26
CA LEU A 236 -14.06 -5.26 -2.58
C LEU A 236 -15.26 -5.99 -1.95
N ASP A 237 -15.81 -6.95 -2.69
CA ASP A 237 -16.75 -7.94 -2.17
C ASP A 237 -15.95 -9.19 -1.79
N VAL A 238 -16.10 -9.62 -0.53
CA VAL A 238 -15.33 -10.72 0.04
C VAL A 238 -16.20 -11.90 0.48
N GLU A 239 -17.52 -11.83 0.26
CA GLU A 239 -18.42 -12.91 0.63
C GLU A 239 -18.08 -14.19 -0.14
N GLY A 240 -17.90 -15.30 0.59
CA GLY A 240 -17.53 -16.59 0.01
C GLY A 240 -16.05 -16.76 -0.34
N PHE A 241 -15.20 -15.75 -0.09
CA PHE A 241 -13.76 -15.82 -0.30
C PHE A 241 -13.00 -15.95 1.00
N THR A 242 -11.82 -16.57 0.92
CA THR A 242 -10.85 -16.70 2.01
C THR A 242 -9.44 -16.46 1.49
N PRO A 243 -8.49 -16.00 2.30
CA PRO A 243 -7.12 -15.81 1.87
C PRO A 243 -6.48 -17.07 1.30
N GLY A 244 -5.60 -16.92 0.33
CA GLY A 244 -4.89 -18.00 -0.32
C GLY A 244 -5.69 -18.71 -1.42
N ALA A 245 -5.85 -20.01 -1.32
CA ALA A 245 -6.51 -20.80 -2.37
C ALA A 245 -7.99 -20.45 -2.60
N GLY A 246 -8.63 -19.80 -1.61
CA GLY A 246 -10.00 -19.32 -1.70
C GLY A 246 -10.13 -17.84 -2.05
N ALA A 247 -9.05 -17.17 -2.44
CA ALA A 247 -9.02 -15.74 -2.76
C ALA A 247 -9.90 -15.39 -3.99
N PRO A 248 -10.34 -14.13 -4.11
CA PRO A 248 -10.97 -13.63 -5.33
C PRO A 248 -10.08 -13.84 -6.56
N PRO A 249 -10.67 -13.93 -7.77
CA PRO A 249 -9.91 -13.97 -9.01
C PRO A 249 -8.91 -12.78 -9.09
N ARG A 250 -7.75 -13.01 -9.71
CA ARG A 250 -6.69 -11.99 -9.83
C ARG A 250 -7.18 -10.67 -10.41
N ASP A 251 -8.04 -10.71 -11.43
CA ASP A 251 -8.61 -9.50 -12.03
C ASP A 251 -9.44 -8.71 -11.01
N THR A 252 -10.17 -9.41 -10.13
CA THR A 252 -10.93 -8.77 -9.03
C THR A 252 -9.99 -8.16 -7.99
N LEU A 253 -8.91 -8.86 -7.61
CA LEU A 253 -7.90 -8.30 -6.72
C LEU A 253 -7.23 -7.06 -7.31
N GLN A 254 -6.94 -7.07 -8.61
CA GLN A 254 -6.31 -5.96 -9.31
C GLN A 254 -7.21 -4.73 -9.45
N GLN A 255 -8.50 -4.93 -9.72
CA GLN A 255 -9.42 -3.84 -10.03
C GLN A 255 -10.32 -3.42 -8.85
N GLY A 256 -10.52 -4.31 -7.87
CA GLY A 256 -11.59 -4.16 -6.89
C GLY A 256 -12.97 -4.26 -7.55
N ASN A 257 -14.01 -3.92 -6.79
CA ASN A 257 -15.40 -3.96 -7.27
C ASN A 257 -16.02 -2.55 -7.26
N VAL A 258 -16.57 -2.15 -8.40
CA VAL A 258 -17.24 -0.82 -8.51
C VAL A 258 -18.36 -0.65 -7.49
N HIS A 259 -19.12 -1.70 -7.19
CA HIS A 259 -20.19 -1.73 -6.20
C HIS A 259 -19.82 -2.49 -4.91
N GLY A 260 -18.50 -2.71 -4.67
CA GLY A 260 -18.03 -3.43 -3.49
C GLY A 260 -18.49 -2.79 -2.19
N VAL A 261 -18.87 -3.64 -1.23
CA VAL A 261 -19.48 -3.22 0.04
C VAL A 261 -18.48 -3.03 1.17
N ASN A 262 -17.24 -3.48 1.00
CA ASN A 262 -16.17 -3.31 1.97
C ASN A 262 -15.12 -2.34 1.46
N TRP A 263 -14.59 -1.46 2.34
CA TRP A 263 -13.42 -0.64 2.02
C TRP A 263 -12.15 -1.46 2.25
N ILE A 264 -11.54 -1.94 1.18
CA ILE A 264 -10.33 -2.76 1.21
C ILE A 264 -9.39 -2.25 0.12
N PRO A 265 -8.60 -1.19 0.40
CA PRO A 265 -7.68 -0.61 -0.57
C PRO A 265 -6.55 -1.58 -0.91
N ALA A 266 -5.94 -1.36 -2.07
CA ALA A 266 -4.86 -2.21 -2.54
C ALA A 266 -3.51 -1.83 -1.94
N GLU A 267 -2.71 -2.85 -1.65
CA GLU A 267 -1.27 -2.76 -1.43
C GLU A 267 -0.53 -3.46 -2.56
N THR A 268 0.52 -2.81 -3.03
CA THR A 268 1.37 -3.29 -4.11
C THR A 268 2.73 -3.61 -3.54
N ASP A 269 3.05 -4.89 -3.44
CA ASP A 269 4.33 -5.39 -2.96
C ASP A 269 5.28 -5.71 -4.11
N VAL A 270 6.56 -5.43 -3.92
CA VAL A 270 7.61 -5.72 -4.89
C VAL A 270 8.97 -5.67 -4.22
N SER A 271 9.91 -6.53 -4.63
CA SER A 271 11.27 -6.45 -4.14
C SER A 271 12.14 -5.53 -4.99
N ILE A 272 13.06 -4.81 -4.35
CA ILE A 272 14.10 -4.01 -5.04
C ILE A 272 15.10 -4.92 -5.80
N ARG A 273 15.20 -6.19 -5.40
CA ARG A 273 16.01 -7.25 -6.00
C ARG A 273 15.16 -8.28 -6.74
N PRO A 274 15.71 -9.23 -7.50
CA PRO A 274 14.95 -10.33 -8.07
C PRO A 274 14.25 -11.20 -7.03
N GLY A 275 14.95 -11.58 -5.94
CA GLY A 275 14.42 -12.36 -4.84
C GLY A 275 13.88 -11.51 -3.70
N TRP A 276 13.14 -12.18 -2.76
CA TRP A 276 12.66 -11.55 -1.54
C TRP A 276 13.74 -11.48 -0.46
N PHE A 277 14.57 -12.52 -0.35
CA PHE A 277 15.73 -12.53 0.54
C PHE A 277 16.99 -12.10 -0.20
N TRP A 278 17.92 -11.47 0.50
CA TRP A 278 19.17 -10.98 -0.07
C TRP A 278 20.07 -12.14 -0.57
N ARG A 279 20.66 -11.93 -1.73
CA ARG A 279 21.71 -12.79 -2.31
C ARG A 279 22.80 -11.93 -2.93
N GLU A 280 24.06 -12.28 -2.69
CA GLU A 280 25.21 -11.57 -3.25
C GLU A 280 25.19 -11.55 -4.79
N SER A 281 24.78 -12.67 -5.41
CA SER A 281 24.67 -12.81 -6.87
C SER A 281 23.67 -11.84 -7.52
N GLU A 282 22.79 -11.22 -6.74
CA GLU A 282 21.79 -10.25 -7.20
C GLU A 282 22.23 -8.79 -7.06
N ASN A 283 23.45 -8.51 -6.56
CA ASN A 283 23.95 -7.15 -6.37
C ASN A 283 23.94 -6.30 -7.65
N SER A 284 24.22 -6.92 -8.81
CA SER A 284 24.15 -6.25 -10.12
C SER A 284 22.74 -6.15 -10.71
N GLN A 285 21.72 -6.69 -10.04
CA GLN A 285 20.34 -6.80 -10.51
C GLN A 285 19.36 -5.96 -9.70
N VAL A 286 19.87 -5.11 -8.80
CA VAL A 286 19.05 -4.13 -8.08
C VAL A 286 18.35 -3.22 -9.08
N LYS A 287 17.03 -3.04 -8.93
CA LYS A 287 16.22 -2.23 -9.83
C LYS A 287 16.81 -0.84 -10.02
N THR A 288 16.77 -0.35 -11.26
CA THR A 288 17.26 1.00 -11.60
C THR A 288 16.29 2.08 -11.09
N VAL A 289 16.71 3.35 -11.12
CA VAL A 289 15.84 4.48 -10.74
C VAL A 289 14.62 4.55 -11.66
N GLU A 290 14.81 4.29 -12.97
CA GLU A 290 13.73 4.28 -13.97
C GLU A 290 12.69 3.21 -13.65
N GLN A 291 13.14 1.99 -13.29
CA GLN A 291 12.24 0.91 -12.89
C GLN A 291 11.46 1.24 -11.61
N LEU A 292 12.12 1.85 -10.62
CA LEU A 292 11.46 2.30 -9.39
C LEU A 292 10.51 3.49 -9.65
N ALA A 293 10.83 4.37 -10.58
CA ALA A 293 9.96 5.44 -11.04
C ALA A 293 8.69 4.89 -11.71
N ASP A 294 8.83 3.89 -12.58
CA ASP A 294 7.68 3.21 -13.21
C ASP A 294 6.81 2.51 -12.16
N ILE A 295 7.43 1.84 -11.18
CA ILE A 295 6.72 1.23 -10.05
C ILE A 295 5.94 2.31 -9.26
N TRP A 296 6.56 3.45 -8.97
CA TRP A 296 5.87 4.57 -8.28
C TRP A 296 4.65 5.06 -9.04
N LEU A 297 4.80 5.30 -10.34
CA LEU A 297 3.71 5.77 -11.20
C LEU A 297 2.60 4.73 -11.37
N THR A 298 2.94 3.44 -11.33
CA THR A 298 1.99 2.34 -11.53
C THR A 298 1.46 1.73 -10.24
N SER A 299 1.95 2.12 -9.06
CA SER A 299 1.43 1.74 -7.74
C SER A 299 0.78 2.93 -7.04
N VAL A 300 1.57 3.83 -6.46
CA VAL A 300 1.08 5.04 -5.76
C VAL A 300 0.27 5.92 -6.71
N GLY A 301 0.74 6.05 -7.96
CA GLY A 301 0.04 6.77 -9.02
C GLY A 301 -1.24 6.09 -9.51
N ARG A 302 -1.61 4.92 -8.98
CA ARG A 302 -2.84 4.17 -9.32
C ARG A 302 -3.60 3.73 -8.07
N ASN A 303 -3.69 4.64 -7.08
CA ASN A 303 -4.50 4.44 -5.87
C ASN A 303 -4.10 3.20 -5.05
N SER A 304 -2.81 2.89 -4.94
CA SER A 304 -2.27 1.79 -4.13
C SER A 304 -1.17 2.29 -3.20
N LEU A 305 -0.97 1.64 -2.06
CA LEU A 305 0.23 1.84 -1.25
C LEU A 305 1.35 0.98 -1.86
N LEU A 306 2.56 1.50 -1.92
CA LEU A 306 3.76 0.77 -2.32
C LEU A 306 4.48 0.20 -1.10
N LEU A 307 4.57 -1.12 -1.03
CA LEU A 307 5.40 -1.86 -0.08
C LEU A 307 6.65 -2.39 -0.81
N LEU A 308 7.77 -1.67 -0.69
CA LEU A 308 9.02 -2.03 -1.35
C LEU A 308 9.89 -2.88 -0.43
N ASN A 309 10.15 -4.11 -0.81
CA ASN A 309 11.05 -5.00 -0.08
C ASN A 309 12.51 -4.62 -0.32
N VAL A 310 13.24 -4.45 0.78
CA VAL A 310 14.66 -4.13 0.83
C VAL A 310 15.32 -5.08 1.83
N PRO A 311 15.79 -6.25 1.37
CA PRO A 311 16.26 -7.29 2.27
C PRO A 311 17.64 -6.99 2.83
N PRO A 312 17.88 -7.12 4.15
CA PRO A 312 19.21 -7.05 4.74
C PRO A 312 20.10 -8.23 4.29
N ASP A 313 21.38 -7.98 4.17
CA ASP A 313 22.40 -8.99 3.86
C ASP A 313 22.74 -9.88 5.06
N THR A 314 23.67 -10.82 4.89
CA THR A 314 24.08 -11.76 5.94
C THR A 314 24.75 -11.08 7.16
N ARG A 315 25.19 -9.82 7.02
CA ARG A 315 25.65 -9.04 8.18
C ARG A 315 24.47 -8.57 9.05
N GLY A 316 23.24 -8.53 8.52
CA GLY A 316 22.06 -7.94 9.13
C GLY A 316 21.97 -6.43 8.87
N ARG A 317 22.41 -5.96 7.71
CA ARG A 317 22.39 -4.55 7.29
C ARG A 317 21.77 -4.41 5.91
N ILE A 318 21.05 -3.32 5.66
CA ILE A 318 20.69 -2.96 4.28
C ILE A 318 21.99 -2.73 3.51
N HIS A 319 22.14 -3.46 2.41
CA HIS A 319 23.36 -3.42 1.60
C HIS A 319 23.55 -2.02 0.98
N GLU A 320 24.81 -1.63 0.81
CA GLU A 320 25.20 -0.29 0.35
C GLU A 320 24.61 0.04 -1.02
N ILE A 321 24.55 -0.94 -1.93
CA ILE A 321 23.95 -0.78 -3.27
C ILE A 321 22.46 -0.45 -3.17
N ASP A 322 21.73 -1.12 -2.29
CA ASP A 322 20.29 -0.89 -2.09
C ASP A 322 20.05 0.48 -1.46
N SER A 323 20.85 0.82 -0.43
CA SER A 323 20.80 2.13 0.21
C SER A 323 21.05 3.27 -0.79
N LEU A 324 22.08 3.14 -1.64
CA LEU A 324 22.39 4.12 -2.68
C LEU A 324 21.22 4.26 -3.66
N ARG A 325 20.70 3.13 -4.16
CA ARG A 325 19.56 3.14 -5.08
C ARG A 325 18.31 3.80 -4.48
N LEU A 326 18.04 3.59 -3.21
CA LEU A 326 16.94 4.26 -2.52
C LEU A 326 17.13 5.78 -2.42
N MET A 327 18.37 6.26 -2.23
CA MET A 327 18.67 7.69 -2.21
C MET A 327 18.51 8.31 -3.60
N GLU A 328 19.03 7.66 -4.64
CA GLU A 328 18.84 8.09 -6.03
C GLU A 328 17.35 8.17 -6.41
N PHE A 329 16.56 7.17 -6.00
CA PHE A 329 15.11 7.17 -6.21
C PHE A 329 14.39 8.26 -5.42
N ARG A 330 14.81 8.55 -4.19
CA ARG A 330 14.31 9.70 -3.43
C ARG A 330 14.58 10.99 -4.18
N ASP A 331 15.83 11.20 -4.63
CA ASP A 331 16.24 12.42 -5.32
C ASP A 331 15.43 12.62 -6.61
N TRP A 332 15.16 11.53 -7.34
CA TRP A 332 14.24 11.56 -8.48
C TRP A 332 12.82 12.00 -8.07
N ARG A 333 12.25 11.43 -7.00
CA ARG A 333 10.91 11.82 -6.54
C ARG A 333 10.85 13.27 -6.08
N GLU A 334 11.87 13.74 -5.36
CA GLU A 334 11.96 15.13 -4.91
C GLU A 334 12.09 16.09 -6.11
N LYS A 335 12.87 15.73 -7.11
CA LYS A 335 13.03 16.52 -8.34
C LYS A 335 11.73 16.62 -9.13
N VAL A 336 11.03 15.50 -9.32
CA VAL A 336 9.78 15.45 -10.10
C VAL A 336 8.61 16.05 -9.34
N PHE A 337 8.40 15.69 -8.09
CA PHE A 337 7.19 16.02 -7.32
C PHE A 337 7.40 17.14 -6.29
N GLY A 338 8.61 17.67 -6.16
CA GLY A 338 8.93 18.71 -5.15
C GLY A 338 8.31 20.07 -5.46
N THR A 339 7.96 20.35 -6.71
CA THR A 339 7.34 21.61 -7.12
C THR A 339 6.05 21.36 -7.88
N ASP A 340 4.92 21.67 -7.25
CA ASP A 340 3.63 21.64 -7.93
C ASP A 340 3.45 22.88 -8.82
N LEU A 341 3.45 22.68 -10.14
CA LEU A 341 3.27 23.72 -11.15
C LEU A 341 1.86 24.32 -11.13
N ALA A 342 0.88 23.67 -10.48
CA ALA A 342 -0.46 24.20 -10.25
C ALA A 342 -0.54 25.05 -8.96
N SER A 343 0.54 25.23 -8.23
CA SER A 343 0.57 26.09 -7.04
C SER A 343 0.12 27.51 -7.37
N GLY A 344 -0.79 28.06 -6.55
CA GLY A 344 -1.37 29.40 -6.77
C GLY A 344 -2.44 29.48 -7.86
N ALA A 345 -2.83 28.37 -8.47
CA ALA A 345 -3.90 28.32 -9.47
C ALA A 345 -5.26 28.74 -8.89
N ARG A 346 -6.08 29.37 -9.70
CA ARG A 346 -7.48 29.60 -9.39
C ARG A 346 -8.30 28.36 -9.72
N VAL A 347 -8.98 27.82 -8.72
CA VAL A 347 -9.81 26.60 -8.87
C VAL A 347 -11.28 26.94 -8.78
N ARG A 348 -12.07 26.50 -9.75
CA ARG A 348 -13.53 26.67 -9.80
C ARG A 348 -14.21 25.32 -9.98
N ARG A 349 -15.18 25.02 -9.11
CA ARG A 349 -16.02 23.83 -9.22
C ARG A 349 -17.35 24.19 -9.87
N ARG A 350 -17.73 23.42 -10.91
CA ARG A 350 -18.99 23.58 -11.64
C ARG A 350 -19.76 22.26 -11.72
N SER A 351 -21.00 22.34 -12.19
CA SER A 351 -21.85 21.17 -12.50
C SER A 351 -21.95 20.19 -11.32
N GLY A 352 -22.19 20.71 -10.09
CA GLY A 352 -22.30 19.86 -8.90
C GLY A 352 -21.00 19.16 -8.49
N GLY A 353 -19.83 19.70 -8.89
CA GLY A 353 -18.52 19.13 -8.62
C GLY A 353 -17.99 18.21 -9.73
N ARG A 354 -18.75 18.00 -10.80
CA ARG A 354 -18.31 17.19 -11.96
C ARG A 354 -17.23 17.86 -12.82
N VAL A 355 -17.09 19.17 -12.73
CA VAL A 355 -16.08 19.91 -13.47
C VAL A 355 -15.22 20.72 -12.50
N LEU A 356 -13.94 20.49 -12.54
CA LEU A 356 -12.93 21.25 -11.81
C LEU A 356 -12.10 22.03 -12.83
N GLU A 357 -12.32 23.34 -12.91
CA GLU A 357 -11.54 24.25 -13.78
C GLU A 357 -10.36 24.82 -12.98
N ILE A 358 -9.17 24.79 -13.58
CA ILE A 358 -7.93 25.26 -13.01
C ILE A 358 -7.34 26.32 -13.95
N GLU A 359 -7.10 27.52 -13.46
CA GLU A 359 -6.42 28.60 -14.18
C GLU A 359 -5.09 28.89 -13.47
N LEU A 360 -4.00 28.52 -14.14
CA LEU A 360 -2.64 28.77 -13.69
C LEU A 360 -2.32 30.27 -13.72
N PRO A 361 -1.42 30.76 -12.85
CA PRO A 361 -0.96 32.14 -12.91
C PRO A 361 -0.37 32.52 -14.26
N GLU A 362 0.36 31.60 -14.89
CA GLU A 362 1.00 31.73 -16.19
C GLU A 362 0.97 30.43 -16.98
N TYR A 363 1.45 30.43 -18.23
CA TYR A 363 1.61 29.19 -19.00
C TYR A 363 2.71 28.33 -18.38
N ARG A 364 2.40 27.05 -18.14
CA ARG A 364 3.35 26.05 -17.63
C ARG A 364 3.43 24.86 -18.58
N SER A 365 4.63 24.32 -18.75
CA SER A 365 4.86 23.02 -19.39
C SER A 365 4.81 21.94 -18.34
N PHE A 366 4.10 20.85 -18.63
CA PHE A 366 3.95 19.69 -17.72
C PHE A 366 3.72 18.42 -18.54
N ASP A 367 4.09 17.27 -17.95
CA ASP A 367 3.90 15.95 -18.54
C ASP A 367 3.40 14.91 -17.51
N LEU A 368 3.12 15.36 -16.27
CA LEU A 368 2.45 14.56 -15.24
C LEU A 368 1.28 15.34 -14.65
N ILE A 369 0.14 14.67 -14.54
CA ILE A 369 -1.08 15.21 -13.94
C ILE A 369 -1.43 14.32 -12.74
N GLN A 370 -1.50 14.89 -11.54
CA GLN A 370 -1.96 14.18 -10.35
C GLN A 370 -3.37 14.65 -10.00
N LEU A 371 -4.27 13.68 -9.82
CA LEU A 371 -5.64 13.87 -9.38
C LEU A 371 -5.87 13.16 -8.05
N GLN A 372 -6.75 13.72 -7.21
CA GLN A 372 -7.11 13.14 -5.91
C GLN A 372 -8.60 13.30 -5.62
N GLU A 373 -9.20 12.27 -5.01
CA GLU A 373 -10.51 12.35 -4.36
C GLU A 373 -10.34 12.50 -2.84
N ASP A 374 -11.30 13.15 -2.20
CA ASP A 374 -11.46 13.05 -0.74
C ASP A 374 -12.08 11.69 -0.42
N ILE A 375 -11.23 10.70 -0.25
CA ILE A 375 -11.64 9.32 0.01
C ILE A 375 -12.29 9.11 1.39
N SER A 376 -12.19 10.08 2.31
CA SER A 376 -12.95 10.04 3.56
C SER A 376 -14.47 10.03 3.32
N LEU A 377 -14.88 10.47 2.15
CA LEU A 377 -16.26 10.44 1.66
C LEU A 377 -16.55 9.22 0.76
N GLY A 378 -15.62 8.30 0.63
CA GLY A 378 -15.67 7.15 -0.27
C GLY A 378 -15.12 7.47 -1.68
N GLN A 379 -14.66 6.44 -2.38
CA GLN A 379 -14.21 6.53 -3.76
C GLN A 379 -15.42 6.52 -4.73
N ARG A 380 -15.55 7.55 -5.56
CA ARG A 380 -16.76 7.80 -6.34
C ARG A 380 -16.57 7.89 -7.84
N VAL A 381 -15.42 8.40 -8.30
CA VAL A 381 -15.15 8.61 -9.72
C VAL A 381 -14.92 7.28 -10.42
N SER A 382 -15.71 7.03 -11.49
CA SER A 382 -15.60 5.84 -12.34
C SER A 382 -15.03 6.14 -13.73
N SER A 383 -15.09 7.41 -14.17
CA SER A 383 -14.42 7.87 -15.39
C SER A 383 -14.26 9.39 -15.39
N PHE A 384 -13.21 9.84 -16.04
CA PHE A 384 -12.88 11.26 -16.14
C PHE A 384 -12.10 11.57 -17.41
N GLU A 385 -12.10 12.84 -17.79
CA GLU A 385 -11.23 13.43 -18.81
C GLU A 385 -10.47 14.61 -18.21
N VAL A 386 -9.23 14.82 -18.68
CA VAL A 386 -8.46 16.04 -18.46
C VAL A 386 -8.34 16.78 -19.77
N GLN A 387 -8.71 18.06 -19.76
CA GLN A 387 -8.74 18.89 -20.95
C GLN A 387 -7.94 20.18 -20.71
N ILE A 388 -7.27 20.67 -21.75
CA ILE A 388 -6.63 21.99 -21.79
C ILE A 388 -7.38 22.91 -22.72
N GLN A 389 -7.34 24.22 -22.44
CA GLN A 389 -7.89 25.22 -23.35
C GLN A 389 -6.84 25.70 -24.34
N ASN A 390 -7.13 25.54 -25.64
CA ASN A 390 -6.33 26.12 -26.73
C ASN A 390 -7.13 27.30 -27.33
N TYR A 391 -6.58 28.50 -27.24
CA TYR A 391 -7.23 29.73 -27.75
C TYR A 391 -7.07 29.92 -29.25
N ASP A 392 -6.13 29.20 -29.89
CA ASP A 392 -5.85 29.34 -31.31
C ASP A 392 -6.85 28.59 -32.20
N VAL A 393 -7.75 27.82 -31.60
CA VAL A 393 -8.75 27.02 -32.33
C VAL A 393 -10.17 27.33 -31.80
N ALA A 394 -10.99 27.90 -32.65
CA ALA A 394 -12.41 28.13 -32.39
C ALA A 394 -13.19 26.82 -32.53
N LEU A 395 -13.18 26.02 -31.46
CA LEU A 395 -13.99 24.80 -31.37
C LEU A 395 -15.35 25.09 -30.75
N ALA A 396 -16.37 24.32 -31.14
CA ALA A 396 -17.73 24.43 -30.61
C ALA A 396 -17.80 24.25 -29.09
N ASN A 397 -16.85 23.58 -28.49
CA ASN A 397 -16.73 23.36 -27.04
C ASN A 397 -15.93 24.47 -26.30
N GLY A 398 -15.67 25.63 -26.92
CA GLY A 398 -14.91 26.74 -26.34
C GLY A 398 -13.39 26.50 -26.33
N GLY A 399 -12.86 25.71 -27.27
CA GLY A 399 -11.43 25.45 -27.45
C GLY A 399 -10.84 24.43 -26.47
N TRP A 400 -11.64 23.56 -25.87
CA TRP A 400 -11.18 22.50 -24.97
C TRP A 400 -10.75 21.24 -25.72
N TRP A 401 -9.57 20.72 -25.39
CA TRP A 401 -8.99 19.50 -25.95
C TRP A 401 -8.70 18.49 -24.86
N THR A 402 -9.18 17.27 -25.02
CA THR A 402 -8.85 16.16 -24.13
C THR A 402 -7.40 15.75 -24.35
N ILE A 403 -6.62 15.73 -23.27
CA ILE A 403 -5.20 15.34 -23.24
C ILE A 403 -4.96 14.06 -22.44
N ALA A 404 -5.92 13.67 -21.60
CA ALA A 404 -5.90 12.42 -20.87
C ALA A 404 -7.33 11.98 -20.54
N GLU A 405 -7.50 10.66 -20.42
CA GLU A 405 -8.72 10.01 -19.97
C GLU A 405 -8.36 8.92 -18.94
N GLY A 406 -9.31 8.58 -18.09
CA GLY A 406 -9.09 7.51 -17.12
C GLY A 406 -10.37 7.05 -16.47
N THR A 407 -10.27 5.99 -15.69
CA THR A 407 -11.37 5.34 -15.00
C THR A 407 -11.49 5.83 -13.56
N THR A 408 -10.67 5.30 -12.64
CA THR A 408 -10.72 5.63 -11.21
C THR A 408 -9.65 6.65 -10.83
N ILE A 409 -9.95 7.46 -9.81
CA ILE A 409 -9.00 8.38 -9.19
C ILE A 409 -8.58 7.84 -7.82
N GLY A 410 -9.49 7.78 -6.85
CA GLY A 410 -9.21 7.37 -5.49
C GLY A 410 -8.32 8.33 -4.73
N TYR A 411 -7.51 7.80 -3.81
CA TYR A 411 -6.60 8.62 -3.01
C TYR A 411 -5.62 9.43 -3.86
N LYS A 412 -5.01 8.78 -4.88
CA LYS A 412 -4.07 9.43 -5.81
C LYS A 412 -4.10 8.74 -7.18
N ARG A 413 -4.19 9.53 -8.23
CA ARG A 413 -4.01 9.11 -9.62
C ARG A 413 -2.98 10.01 -10.28
N ILE A 414 -1.86 9.43 -10.75
CA ILE A 414 -0.83 10.13 -11.53
C ILE A 414 -0.94 9.64 -12.97
N ILE A 415 -0.99 10.58 -13.90
CA ILE A 415 -1.18 10.32 -15.34
C ILE A 415 -0.01 10.91 -16.09
N PRO A 416 0.91 10.08 -16.60
CA PRO A 416 1.90 10.52 -17.57
C PRO A 416 1.22 10.87 -18.90
N ILE A 417 1.63 11.97 -19.49
CA ILE A 417 1.18 12.44 -20.81
C ILE A 417 2.37 12.89 -21.64
N GLU A 418 2.17 13.08 -22.94
CA GLU A 418 3.09 13.85 -23.75
C GLU A 418 3.19 15.29 -23.22
N PRO A 419 4.37 15.94 -23.23
CA PRO A 419 4.54 17.30 -22.74
C PRO A 419 3.51 18.26 -23.34
N ARG A 420 2.85 19.03 -22.49
CA ARG A 420 1.85 20.04 -22.89
C ARG A 420 2.15 21.35 -22.19
N LYS A 421 1.87 22.44 -22.89
CA LYS A 421 1.95 23.79 -22.34
C LYS A 421 0.56 24.40 -22.30
N ALA A 422 0.10 24.76 -21.10
CA ALA A 422 -1.23 25.35 -20.94
C ALA A 422 -1.25 26.36 -19.79
N ARG A 423 -2.26 27.24 -19.81
CA ARG A 423 -2.62 28.14 -18.70
C ARG A 423 -3.95 27.73 -18.07
N LYS A 424 -4.84 27.11 -18.84
CA LYS A 424 -6.12 26.63 -18.33
C LYS A 424 -6.29 25.15 -18.63
N LEU A 425 -6.73 24.42 -17.62
CA LEU A 425 -7.09 23.03 -17.73
C LEU A 425 -8.39 22.79 -16.95
N ARG A 426 -9.07 21.69 -17.26
CA ARG A 426 -10.20 21.22 -16.48
C ARG A 426 -10.20 19.70 -16.39
N VAL A 427 -10.67 19.21 -15.23
CA VAL A 427 -10.99 17.80 -15.03
C VAL A 427 -12.51 17.68 -15.14
N VAL A 428 -12.97 16.82 -16.02
CA VAL A 428 -14.39 16.53 -16.25
C VAL A 428 -14.66 15.11 -15.79
N VAL A 429 -15.45 14.95 -14.73
CA VAL A 429 -15.91 13.63 -14.26
C VAL A 429 -17.07 13.21 -15.15
N THR A 430 -16.82 12.24 -16.01
CA THR A 430 -17.79 11.69 -16.97
C THR A 430 -18.64 10.59 -16.34
N GLY A 431 -18.10 9.86 -15.35
CA GLY A 431 -18.84 8.85 -14.58
C GLY A 431 -18.52 8.92 -13.08
N SER A 432 -19.54 8.76 -12.23
CA SER A 432 -19.36 8.68 -10.77
C SER A 432 -20.53 8.04 -10.06
N GLN A 433 -20.24 7.43 -8.91
CA GLN A 433 -21.25 6.97 -7.94
C GLN A 433 -21.58 8.14 -6.99
N GLY A 434 -22.70 8.77 -7.20
CA GLY A 434 -23.09 9.98 -6.48
C GLY A 434 -22.29 11.22 -6.89
N ARG A 435 -22.24 12.23 -6.01
CA ARG A 435 -21.54 13.50 -6.27
C ARG A 435 -20.03 13.31 -6.16
N PRO A 436 -19.22 13.64 -7.19
CA PRO A 436 -17.77 13.55 -7.12
C PRO A 436 -17.17 14.40 -5.98
N ALA A 437 -16.10 13.90 -5.38
CA ALA A 437 -15.40 14.56 -4.28
C ALA A 437 -13.92 14.80 -4.64
N LEU A 438 -13.67 15.44 -5.80
CA LEU A 438 -12.30 15.81 -6.19
C LEU A 438 -11.69 16.76 -5.14
N SER A 439 -10.56 16.39 -4.55
CA SER A 439 -9.86 17.16 -3.51
C SER A 439 -8.68 17.96 -4.05
N GLY A 440 -7.98 17.47 -5.08
CA GLY A 440 -6.78 18.11 -5.60
C GLY A 440 -6.50 17.79 -7.06
N VAL A 441 -5.77 18.74 -7.70
CA VAL A 441 -5.10 18.58 -8.98
C VAL A 441 -3.74 19.23 -8.83
N SER A 442 -2.68 18.48 -9.17
CA SER A 442 -1.30 18.97 -9.20
C SER A 442 -0.69 18.65 -10.56
N LEU A 443 0.28 19.44 -10.98
CA LEU A 443 0.98 19.30 -12.26
C LEU A 443 2.48 19.24 -12.02
N PHE A 444 3.16 18.33 -12.72
CA PHE A 444 4.59 18.15 -12.59
C PHE A 444 5.25 17.97 -13.96
N SER A 445 6.58 18.08 -14.01
CA SER A 445 7.37 17.84 -15.20
C SER A 445 8.51 16.88 -14.89
N ARG A 446 8.73 15.91 -15.81
CA ARG A 446 9.89 15.02 -15.78
C ARG A 446 11.05 15.57 -16.64
N GLU A 447 10.85 16.69 -17.35
CA GLU A 447 11.95 17.32 -18.09
C GLU A 447 13.13 17.54 -17.14
N ASP A 448 14.30 17.05 -17.52
CA ASP A 448 15.55 17.07 -16.75
C ASP A 448 15.58 16.11 -15.51
N SER A 449 14.68 15.15 -15.37
CA SER A 449 14.60 14.31 -14.16
C SER A 449 15.35 12.97 -14.24
N LEU A 450 15.80 12.52 -15.41
CA LEU A 450 16.57 11.27 -15.63
C LEU A 450 17.95 11.54 -16.18
#